data_3456b73dbba7e597141e17cbd818ea07
#
_entry.id   3456b73dbba7e597141e17cbd818ea07
#
_cell.length_a   1.000
_cell.length_b   1.000
_cell.length_c   1.000
_cell.angle_alpha   90.00
_cell.angle_beta   90.00
_cell.angle_gamma   90.00
#
_symmetry.space_group_name_H-M   'P 1'
#
loop_
_entity.id
_entity.type
_entity.pdbx_description
1 polymer ?
#
loop_
_entity_poly.entity_id
_entity_poly.type
_entity_poly.pdbx_seq_one_letter_code
_entity_poly.pdbx_strand_id
1 'polypeptide(L)'
;LEKAKKANPATLVKICNSVVDDISTTLSLDQMVSLAKDVTKYKISSTTGFPTDLTTKNMPRCGDTVIPADLVTNVKKLHEYMFDDAAYTPSQTVQAISETIVNTTGITADSAKINTSDYNETVGATGTDEIQKGSETTGGTNVQ
;
A
#
# COMPACT_ATOMS: atom_id res chain seq x y z
N LEU A 1 4.93 -4.80 -13.91
CA LEU A 1 6.13 -4.38 -14.66
C LEU A 1 6.59 -5.45 -15.64
N GLU A 2 6.70 -6.72 -15.25
CA GLU A 2 7.19 -7.82 -16.12
C GLU A 2 6.36 -8.00 -17.40
N LYS A 3 5.03 -7.89 -17.31
CA LYS A 3 4.15 -7.92 -18.51
C LYS A 3 4.41 -6.72 -19.43
N ALA A 4 4.66 -5.53 -18.87
CA ALA A 4 4.95 -4.34 -19.65
C ALA A 4 6.30 -4.44 -20.37
N LYS A 5 7.33 -5.04 -19.75
CA LYS A 5 8.63 -5.27 -20.38
C LYS A 5 8.57 -6.20 -21.59
N LYS A 6 7.59 -7.09 -21.65
CA LYS A 6 7.37 -8.03 -22.76
C LYS A 6 6.44 -7.46 -23.83
N ALA A 7 5.81 -6.31 -23.61
CA ALA A 7 4.90 -5.71 -24.55
C ALA A 7 5.64 -5.03 -25.71
N ASN A 8 5.02 -5.04 -26.89
CA ASN A 8 5.52 -4.28 -28.02
C ASN A 8 5.48 -2.78 -27.72
N PRO A 9 6.52 -1.99 -28.02
CA PRO A 9 6.55 -0.55 -27.81
C PRO A 9 5.31 0.20 -28.38
N ALA A 10 4.83 -0.21 -29.56
CA ALA A 10 3.62 0.37 -30.13
C ALA A 10 2.37 0.10 -29.28
N THR A 11 2.31 -1.04 -28.60
CA THR A 11 1.23 -1.37 -27.65
C THR A 11 1.30 -0.49 -26.41
N LEU A 12 2.51 -0.25 -25.87
CA LEU A 12 2.70 0.65 -24.71
C LEU A 12 2.24 2.07 -25.04
N VAL A 13 2.59 2.60 -26.22
CA VAL A 13 2.12 3.93 -26.66
C VAL A 13 0.60 3.96 -26.78
N LYS A 14 -0.04 2.91 -27.31
CA LYS A 14 -1.50 2.83 -27.40
C LYS A 14 -2.15 2.85 -26.02
N ILE A 15 -1.59 2.12 -25.05
CA ILE A 15 -2.07 2.11 -23.68
C ILE A 15 -1.94 3.50 -23.05
N CYS A 16 -0.78 4.16 -23.20
CA CYS A 16 -0.61 5.53 -22.70
C CYS A 16 -1.67 6.47 -23.28
N ASN A 17 -1.89 6.42 -24.59
CA ASN A 17 -2.89 7.28 -25.25
C ASN A 17 -4.33 6.97 -24.82
N SER A 18 -4.64 5.71 -24.46
CA SER A 18 -6.01 5.33 -24.08
C SER A 18 -6.37 5.72 -22.64
N VAL A 19 -5.39 5.99 -21.78
CA VAL A 19 -5.63 6.30 -20.37
C VAL A 19 -5.27 7.73 -19.98
N VAL A 20 -4.61 8.48 -20.88
CA VAL A 20 -4.10 9.83 -20.54
C VAL A 20 -5.20 10.79 -20.14
N ASP A 21 -6.36 10.67 -20.76
CA ASP A 21 -7.52 11.56 -20.48
C ASP A 21 -8.20 11.22 -19.14
N ASP A 22 -8.00 10.00 -18.63
CA ASP A 22 -8.56 9.52 -17.38
C ASP A 22 -7.60 9.71 -16.17
N ILE A 23 -6.37 10.17 -16.43
CA ILE A 23 -5.35 10.34 -15.40
C ILE A 23 -5.06 11.81 -15.14
N SER A 24 -5.22 12.25 -13.90
CA SER A 24 -4.72 13.55 -13.46
C SER A 24 -3.25 13.44 -13.08
N THR A 25 -2.37 14.04 -13.87
CA THR A 25 -0.92 13.99 -13.68
C THR A 25 -0.26 15.28 -14.12
N THR A 26 0.90 15.58 -13.57
CA THR A 26 1.78 16.67 -14.00
C THR A 26 2.68 16.29 -15.18
N LEU A 27 2.68 15.01 -15.59
CA LEU A 27 3.47 14.54 -16.73
C LEU A 27 2.74 14.83 -18.04
N SER A 28 3.48 15.33 -19.03
CA SER A 28 2.97 15.42 -20.40
C SER A 28 2.92 14.05 -21.07
N LEU A 29 2.12 13.91 -22.13
CA LEU A 29 2.06 12.66 -22.91
C LEU A 29 3.45 12.25 -23.44
N ASP A 30 4.25 13.21 -23.92
CA ASP A 30 5.61 12.95 -24.43
C ASP A 30 6.53 12.41 -23.33
N GLN A 31 6.42 12.94 -22.11
CA GLN A 31 7.15 12.42 -20.95
C GLN A 31 6.72 11.00 -20.60
N MET A 32 5.42 10.72 -20.59
CA MET A 32 4.88 9.38 -20.35
C MET A 32 5.34 8.38 -21.41
N VAL A 33 5.31 8.76 -22.68
CA VAL A 33 5.81 7.92 -23.79
C VAL A 33 7.32 7.69 -23.66
N SER A 34 8.10 8.69 -23.28
CA SER A 34 9.54 8.55 -23.03
C SER A 34 9.82 7.56 -21.90
N LEU A 35 9.11 7.67 -20.78
CA LEU A 35 9.21 6.72 -19.67
C LEU A 35 8.82 5.30 -20.10
N ALA A 36 7.75 5.16 -20.88
CA ALA A 36 7.31 3.86 -21.38
C ALA A 36 8.33 3.18 -22.30
N LYS A 37 9.07 3.94 -23.11
CA LYS A 37 10.16 3.41 -23.95
C LYS A 37 11.30 2.79 -23.15
N ASP A 38 11.55 3.36 -21.96
CA ASP A 38 12.64 2.91 -21.07
C ASP A 38 12.20 1.83 -20.07
N VAL A 39 10.97 1.30 -20.19
CA VAL A 39 10.38 0.34 -19.22
C VAL A 39 11.25 -0.89 -18.99
N THR A 40 12.03 -1.32 -19.99
CA THR A 40 12.94 -2.47 -19.86
C THR A 40 14.15 -2.21 -18.98
N LYS A 41 14.51 -0.94 -18.77
CA LYS A 41 15.61 -0.50 -17.92
C LYS A 41 15.23 -0.41 -16.45
N TYR A 42 13.92 -0.30 -16.15
CA TYR A 42 13.46 -0.13 -14.78
C TYR A 42 13.48 -1.46 -14.02
N LYS A 43 13.86 -1.35 -12.76
CA LYS A 43 13.75 -2.41 -11.76
C LYS A 43 12.95 -1.90 -10.58
N ILE A 44 12.03 -2.70 -10.09
CA ILE A 44 11.41 -2.48 -8.78
C ILE A 44 12.41 -3.03 -7.77
N SER A 45 13.02 -2.14 -6.97
CA SER A 45 13.98 -2.51 -5.93
C SER A 45 13.29 -3.07 -4.70
N SER A 46 12.14 -2.48 -4.35
CA SER A 46 11.33 -2.90 -3.21
C SER A 46 9.91 -2.38 -3.37
N THR A 47 9.00 -2.93 -2.61
CA THR A 47 7.61 -2.49 -2.52
C THR A 47 7.22 -2.39 -1.04
N THR A 48 6.32 -1.47 -0.71
CA THR A 48 5.74 -1.37 0.61
C THR A 48 4.28 -0.93 0.51
N GLY A 49 3.50 -1.21 1.54
CA GLY A 49 2.15 -0.70 1.69
C GLY A 49 2.11 0.52 2.62
N PHE A 50 1.07 1.34 2.49
CA PHE A 50 0.78 2.41 3.43
C PHE A 50 -0.71 2.37 3.79
N PRO A 51 -1.07 2.41 5.08
CA PRO A 51 -0.21 2.42 6.27
C PRO A 51 0.66 1.17 6.40
N THR A 52 1.87 1.29 6.99
CA THR A 52 2.77 0.16 7.26
C THR A 52 2.24 -0.66 8.43
N ASP A 53 1.99 0.00 9.56
CA ASP A 53 1.40 -0.59 10.75
C ASP A 53 -0.08 -0.22 10.81
N LEU A 54 -0.94 -1.21 10.77
CA LEU A 54 -2.37 -0.99 10.71
C LEU A 54 -3.18 -2.02 11.49
N THR A 55 -4.43 -1.72 11.70
CA THR A 55 -5.48 -2.67 12.08
C THR A 55 -6.75 -2.38 11.31
N THR A 56 -7.72 -3.27 11.39
CA THR A 56 -9.05 -3.06 10.84
C THR A 56 -10.08 -2.94 11.95
N LYS A 57 -11.10 -2.09 11.74
CA LYS A 57 -12.22 -1.95 12.64
C LYS A 57 -13.48 -1.65 11.85
N ASN A 58 -14.58 -2.29 12.23
CA ASN A 58 -15.89 -1.94 11.68
C ASN A 58 -16.36 -0.63 12.31
N MET A 59 -16.49 0.40 11.48
CA MET A 59 -16.88 1.75 11.92
C MET A 59 -18.34 2.02 11.52
N PRO A 60 -19.14 2.64 12.41
CA PRO A 60 -20.49 3.07 12.05
C PRO A 60 -20.49 3.92 10.78
N ARG A 61 -21.35 3.61 9.82
CA ARG A 61 -21.53 4.27 8.50
C ARG A 61 -20.40 4.03 7.46
N CYS A 62 -19.22 3.53 7.87
CA CYS A 62 -18.09 3.32 6.96
C CYS A 62 -17.84 1.83 6.68
N GLY A 63 -18.40 0.93 7.52
CA GLY A 63 -18.10 -0.50 7.44
C GLY A 63 -16.67 -0.83 7.90
N ASP A 64 -16.09 -1.86 7.32
CA ASP A 64 -14.71 -2.27 7.64
C ASP A 64 -13.72 -1.24 7.13
N THR A 65 -13.00 -0.63 8.06
CA THR A 65 -12.10 0.47 7.80
C THR A 65 -10.68 0.09 8.19
N VAL A 66 -9.74 0.36 7.31
CA VAL A 66 -8.30 0.24 7.59
C VAL A 66 -7.84 1.48 8.34
N ILE A 67 -7.23 1.28 9.50
CA ILE A 67 -6.82 2.36 10.40
C ILE A 67 -5.32 2.24 10.68
N PRO A 68 -4.53 3.29 10.44
CA PRO A 68 -3.13 3.29 10.83
C PRO A 68 -3.03 3.16 12.36
N ALA A 69 -2.16 2.28 12.85
CA ALA A 69 -1.98 2.06 14.29
C ALA A 69 -1.36 3.27 14.99
N ASP A 70 -0.58 4.05 14.28
CA ASP A 70 -0.12 5.40 14.63
C ASP A 70 0.27 6.12 13.34
N LEU A 71 -0.48 7.13 12.96
CA LEU A 71 -0.22 7.84 11.71
C LEU A 71 1.15 8.53 11.70
N VAL A 72 1.58 9.09 12.83
CA VAL A 72 2.89 9.77 12.95
C VAL A 72 4.03 8.80 12.64
N THR A 73 4.02 7.63 13.25
CA THR A 73 5.03 6.59 13.01
C THR A 73 4.96 6.05 11.59
N ASN A 74 3.76 5.84 11.06
CA ASN A 74 3.57 5.40 9.67
C ASN A 74 4.15 6.40 8.66
N VAL A 75 3.94 7.70 8.88
CA VAL A 75 4.50 8.75 8.00
C VAL A 75 6.03 8.83 8.11
N LYS A 76 6.61 8.64 9.30
CA LYS A 76 8.07 8.53 9.45
C LYS A 76 8.64 7.37 8.65
N LYS A 77 8.07 6.18 8.80
CA LYS A 77 8.48 4.98 8.04
C LYS A 77 8.36 5.18 6.53
N LEU A 78 7.32 5.87 6.07
CA LEU A 78 7.15 6.19 4.65
C LEU A 78 8.27 7.12 4.15
N HIS A 79 8.62 8.16 4.91
CA HIS A 79 9.71 9.08 4.55
C HIS A 79 11.07 8.38 4.53
N GLU A 80 11.35 7.55 5.52
CA GLU A 80 12.56 6.72 5.55
C GLU A 80 12.63 5.81 4.32
N TYR A 81 11.53 5.12 3.97
CA TYR A 81 11.47 4.23 2.83
C TYR A 81 11.66 4.96 1.48
N MET A 82 11.04 6.12 1.30
CA MET A 82 11.04 6.85 0.02
C MET A 82 12.27 7.73 -0.19
N PHE A 83 12.82 8.28 0.89
CA PHE A 83 13.82 9.34 0.83
C PHE A 83 15.07 9.05 1.66
N ASP A 84 15.16 7.88 2.31
CA ASP A 84 16.24 7.52 3.23
C ASP A 84 16.39 8.54 4.38
N ASP A 85 15.27 9.13 4.80
CA ASP A 85 15.19 10.18 5.83
C ASP A 85 14.59 9.65 7.13
N ALA A 86 15.42 8.95 7.90
CA ALA A 86 15.05 8.45 9.23
C ALA A 86 14.84 9.56 10.28
N ALA A 87 15.38 10.77 10.02
CA ALA A 87 15.26 11.92 10.92
C ALA A 87 14.01 12.77 10.68
N TYR A 88 13.20 12.41 9.68
CA TYR A 88 11.99 13.16 9.34
C TYR A 88 11.06 13.36 10.53
N THR A 89 10.63 14.59 10.72
CA THR A 89 9.64 14.95 11.73
C THR A 89 8.32 15.34 11.08
N PRO A 90 7.24 14.56 11.28
CA PRO A 90 5.94 14.88 10.74
C PRO A 90 5.42 16.25 11.18
N SER A 91 4.74 16.94 10.25
CA SER A 91 4.17 18.27 10.49
C SER A 91 3.15 18.26 11.63
N GLN A 92 2.88 19.43 12.21
CA GLN A 92 1.82 19.60 13.22
C GLN A 92 0.45 19.13 12.69
N THR A 93 0.18 19.30 11.40
CA THR A 93 -1.05 18.81 10.77
C THR A 93 -1.15 17.29 10.85
N VAL A 94 -0.07 16.56 10.54
CA VAL A 94 -0.05 15.10 10.64
C VAL A 94 -0.26 14.65 12.07
N GLN A 95 0.37 15.34 13.04
CA GLN A 95 0.22 15.05 14.46
C GLN A 95 -1.24 15.23 14.92
N ALA A 96 -1.87 16.35 14.56
CA ALA A 96 -3.27 16.63 14.90
C ALA A 96 -4.25 15.62 14.27
N ILE A 97 -3.98 15.18 13.02
CA ILE A 97 -4.77 14.13 12.37
C ILE A 97 -4.59 12.81 13.11
N SER A 98 -3.37 12.45 13.50
CA SER A 98 -3.09 11.23 14.27
C SER A 98 -3.86 11.22 15.59
N GLU A 99 -3.84 12.31 16.33
CA GLU A 99 -4.62 12.46 17.57
C GLU A 99 -6.13 12.31 17.32
N THR A 100 -6.63 12.89 16.23
CA THR A 100 -8.04 12.77 15.85
C THR A 100 -8.42 11.31 15.56
N ILE A 101 -7.55 10.57 14.87
CA ILE A 101 -7.75 9.14 14.59
C ILE A 101 -7.80 8.36 15.91
N VAL A 102 -6.84 8.55 16.80
CA VAL A 102 -6.78 7.89 18.11
C VAL A 102 -8.05 8.18 18.92
N ASN A 103 -8.43 9.45 19.03
CA ASN A 103 -9.59 9.87 19.81
C ASN A 103 -10.92 9.32 19.25
N THR A 104 -11.02 9.18 17.92
CA THR A 104 -12.24 8.68 17.25
C THR A 104 -12.33 7.17 17.26
N THR A 105 -11.21 6.48 17.10
CA THR A 105 -11.19 5.02 16.87
C THR A 105 -10.75 4.23 18.10
N GLY A 106 -9.99 4.84 19.00
CA GLY A 106 -9.30 4.17 20.11
C GLY A 106 -8.09 3.34 19.66
N ILE A 107 -7.67 3.48 18.41
CA ILE A 107 -6.54 2.72 17.85
C ILE A 107 -5.24 3.50 18.11
N THR A 108 -4.29 2.85 18.77
CA THR A 108 -2.96 3.37 19.11
C THR A 108 -1.87 2.55 18.44
N ALA A 109 -0.61 2.91 18.63
CA ALA A 109 0.54 2.15 18.12
C ALA A 109 0.50 0.67 18.56
N ASP A 110 0.08 0.39 19.78
CA ASP A 110 -0.03 -0.98 20.32
C ASP A 110 -1.17 -1.79 19.70
N SER A 111 -2.02 -1.14 18.93
CA SER A 111 -3.14 -1.79 18.23
C SER A 111 -2.74 -2.39 16.87
N ALA A 112 -1.49 -2.26 16.45
CA ALA A 112 -1.02 -2.81 15.18
C ALA A 112 -1.17 -4.34 15.16
N LYS A 113 -1.91 -4.84 14.16
CA LYS A 113 -2.11 -6.28 13.93
C LYS A 113 -1.51 -6.74 12.62
N ILE A 114 -1.28 -5.82 11.71
CA ILE A 114 -0.79 -6.07 10.36
C ILE A 114 0.35 -5.09 10.11
N ASN A 115 1.48 -5.61 9.66
CA ASN A 115 2.60 -4.83 9.17
C ASN A 115 2.76 -5.09 7.68
N THR A 116 2.56 -4.09 6.84
CA THR A 116 2.58 -4.25 5.38
C THR A 116 3.99 -4.35 4.80
N SER A 117 5.05 -4.05 5.57
CA SER A 117 6.42 -4.32 5.14
C SER A 117 6.77 -5.81 5.13
N ASP A 118 6.01 -6.65 5.85
CA ASP A 118 6.19 -8.09 5.85
C ASP A 118 5.57 -8.77 4.61
N TYR A 119 4.81 -8.03 3.82
CA TYR A 119 4.33 -8.47 2.50
C TYR A 119 5.47 -8.40 1.49
N ASN A 120 6.50 -9.24 1.72
CA ASN A 120 7.66 -9.25 0.88
C ASN A 120 7.47 -10.18 -0.33
N GLU A 121 7.63 -9.61 -1.52
CA GLU A 121 8.19 -10.14 -2.76
C GLU A 121 7.58 -11.37 -3.46
N THR A 122 6.74 -12.19 -2.84
CA THR A 122 6.22 -13.38 -3.53
C THR A 122 4.89 -13.16 -4.26
N VAL A 123 4.22 -12.03 -4.08
CA VAL A 123 2.92 -11.75 -4.70
C VAL A 123 3.03 -11.08 -6.08
N GLY A 124 4.23 -10.90 -6.59
CA GLY A 124 4.47 -10.25 -7.88
C GLY A 124 4.25 -11.12 -9.12
N ALA A 125 3.98 -12.41 -9.01
CA ALA A 125 4.03 -13.30 -10.16
C ALA A 125 2.75 -14.11 -10.47
N THR A 126 1.82 -14.27 -9.53
CA THR A 126 0.59 -15.02 -9.82
C THR A 126 -0.59 -14.39 -9.11
N GLY A 127 -1.41 -13.66 -9.91
CA GLY A 127 -2.75 -13.31 -9.47
C GLY A 127 -3.60 -14.58 -9.36
N THR A 128 -3.71 -15.12 -8.18
CA THR A 128 -4.78 -16.02 -7.79
C THR A 128 -5.13 -15.69 -6.35
N ASP A 129 -6.35 -15.20 -6.18
CA ASP A 129 -7.01 -14.96 -4.91
C ASP A 129 -6.99 -16.25 -4.07
N GLU A 130 -6.11 -16.30 -3.07
CA GLU A 130 -6.34 -17.16 -1.93
C GLU A 130 -6.55 -16.28 -0.70
N ILE A 131 -7.82 -15.95 -0.48
CA ILE A 131 -8.30 -15.49 0.81
C ILE A 131 -8.00 -16.62 1.80
N GLN A 132 -7.04 -16.42 2.67
CA GLN A 132 -6.80 -17.36 3.78
C GLN A 132 -8.02 -17.41 4.68
N LYS A 133 -8.72 -18.53 4.55
CA LYS A 133 -9.81 -18.95 5.42
C LYS A 133 -9.24 -19.10 6.84
N GLY A 134 -9.77 -18.30 7.77
CA GLY A 134 -9.38 -18.35 9.17
C GLY A 134 -9.44 -19.78 9.72
N SER A 135 -8.40 -20.15 10.45
CA SER A 135 -8.32 -21.39 11.21
C SER A 135 -9.40 -21.39 12.31
N GLU A 136 -10.47 -22.08 12.09
CA GLU A 136 -11.40 -22.46 13.17
C GLU A 136 -10.75 -23.59 13.99
N THR A 137 -10.33 -23.23 15.18
CA THR A 137 -9.93 -24.21 16.20
C THR A 137 -11.18 -24.83 16.78
N THR A 138 -11.57 -25.98 16.27
CA THR A 138 -12.57 -26.85 16.91
C THR A 138 -11.95 -27.52 18.12
N GLY A 139 -12.26 -27.03 19.31
CA GLY A 139 -12.02 -27.74 20.56
C GLY A 139 -12.88 -29.01 20.65
N GLY A 140 -12.25 -30.15 20.55
CA GLY A 140 -12.88 -31.42 20.83
C GLY A 140 -13.09 -31.60 22.33
N THR A 141 -14.33 -31.70 22.76
CA THR A 141 -14.73 -32.25 24.08
C THR A 141 -14.93 -33.73 23.95
N ASN A 142 -14.03 -34.49 24.52
CA ASN A 142 -14.28 -35.89 24.87
C ASN A 142 -15.23 -35.94 26.07
N VAL A 143 -16.34 -36.63 25.93
CA VAL A 143 -17.10 -37.20 27.04
C VAL A 143 -17.31 -38.68 26.76
N GLN A 144 -17.00 -39.47 27.79
CA GLN A 144 -17.21 -40.91 27.88
C GLN A 144 -18.61 -41.35 27.57
#